data_bd8117c405a949309d18a401aaec894a
#
_entry.id   bd8117c405a949309d18a401aaec894a
#
_cell.length_a   1.000
_cell.length_b   1.000
_cell.length_c   1.000
_cell.angle_alpha   90.00
_cell.angle_beta   90.00
_cell.angle_gamma   90.00
#
_symmetry.space_group_name_H-M   'P 1'
#
loop_
_entity.id
_entity.type
_entity.pdbx_description
1 polymer ?
#
loop_
_entity_poly.entity_id
_entity_poly.type
_entity_poly.pdbx_seq_one_letter_code
_entity_poly.pdbx_strand_id
1 'polypeptide(L)'
;MLEIEDSQRAGIELFAPVPDKSESKKAPTRSGLPQLGAREFHWDATTASLSCPAGHGMRQVSRSKDPRSDNRYVVELRFEQNESTCSQCPLASQCLSIESKRRTVRRLEKQELITQQIAKMATAAGLSSSLQRKIQVERRFADSKRNRGGTAFHGRSLSRVTAETGLMVVAQNSLTIYII
;
A
#
# COMPACT_ATOMS: atom_id res chain seq x y z
N MET A 1 2.26 -4.50 -4.37
CA MET A 1 3.49 -5.25 -4.01
C MET A 1 3.92 -6.18 -5.14
N LEU A 2 3.06 -7.04 -5.66
CA LEU A 2 3.38 -7.93 -6.80
C LEU A 2 3.81 -7.15 -8.04
N GLU A 3 3.15 -6.04 -8.34
CA GLU A 3 3.48 -5.15 -9.45
C GLU A 3 4.88 -4.51 -9.28
N ILE A 4 5.31 -4.24 -8.05
CA ILE A 4 6.65 -3.72 -7.76
C ILE A 4 7.69 -4.81 -8.07
N GLU A 5 7.45 -6.04 -7.65
CA GLU A 5 8.34 -7.17 -7.97
C GLU A 5 8.43 -7.43 -9.47
N ASP A 6 7.29 -7.42 -10.15
CA ASP A 6 7.23 -7.66 -11.59
C ASP A 6 8.00 -6.58 -12.36
N SER A 7 7.85 -5.29 -11.97
CA SER A 7 8.60 -4.20 -12.59
C SER A 7 10.10 -4.30 -12.33
N GLN A 8 10.51 -4.63 -11.11
CA GLN A 8 11.93 -4.85 -10.79
C GLN A 8 12.53 -6.01 -11.60
N ARG A 9 11.79 -7.12 -11.72
CA ARG A 9 12.22 -8.29 -12.52
C ARG A 9 12.33 -7.96 -14.01
N ALA A 10 11.45 -7.10 -14.51
CA ALA A 10 11.47 -6.64 -15.91
C ALA A 10 12.48 -5.50 -16.15
N GLY A 11 13.21 -5.01 -15.14
CA GLY A 11 14.10 -3.87 -15.27
C GLY A 11 13.38 -2.55 -15.51
N ILE A 12 12.08 -2.46 -15.20
CA ILE A 12 11.25 -1.27 -15.40
C ILE A 12 11.26 -0.44 -14.13
N GLU A 13 11.59 0.83 -14.28
CA GLU A 13 11.53 1.78 -13.18
C GLU A 13 10.07 2.24 -12.93
N LEU A 14 9.45 1.68 -11.88
CA LEU A 14 8.07 1.98 -11.52
C LEU A 14 7.98 3.21 -10.60
N PHE A 15 7.21 4.22 -10.99
CA PHE A 15 6.77 5.34 -10.15
C PHE A 15 5.27 5.23 -9.91
N ALA A 16 4.88 4.51 -8.87
CA ALA A 16 3.49 4.33 -8.48
C ALA A 16 3.33 4.58 -6.98
N PRO A 17 2.37 5.42 -6.56
CA PRO A 17 2.11 5.63 -5.14
C PRO A 17 1.58 4.34 -4.51
N VAL A 18 2.10 4.01 -3.34
CA VAL A 18 1.63 2.89 -2.53
C VAL A 18 0.94 3.46 -1.31
N PRO A 19 -0.30 3.05 -1.01
CA PRO A 19 -0.98 3.50 0.19
C PRO A 19 -0.23 3.00 1.43
N ASP A 20 0.15 3.96 2.29
CA ASP A 20 0.76 3.64 3.57
C ASP A 20 -0.32 3.24 4.58
N LYS A 21 -0.53 1.94 4.71
CA LYS A 21 -1.47 1.40 5.68
C LYS A 21 -0.95 1.39 7.12
N SER A 22 0.32 1.73 7.34
CA SER A 22 0.89 1.79 8.69
C SER A 22 0.28 2.92 9.55
N GLU A 23 -0.29 3.92 8.90
CA GLU A 23 -0.97 5.06 9.52
C GLU A 23 -2.50 4.93 9.56
N SER A 24 -3.06 3.78 9.16
CA SER A 24 -4.49 3.54 9.33
C SER A 24 -4.89 3.72 10.80
N LYS A 25 -6.13 4.19 11.02
CA LYS A 25 -6.71 4.58 12.32
C LYS A 25 -6.12 3.80 13.49
N LYS A 26 -5.25 4.46 14.25
CA LYS A 26 -4.63 3.91 15.44
C LYS A 26 -5.68 3.86 16.54
N ALA A 27 -5.79 2.72 17.21
CA ALA A 27 -6.67 2.62 18.38
C ALA A 27 -6.22 3.59 19.48
N PRO A 28 -7.14 4.14 20.27
CA PRO A 28 -6.78 5.00 21.40
C PRO A 28 -5.94 4.20 22.40
N THR A 29 -4.87 4.82 22.88
CA THR A 29 -3.97 4.24 23.88
C THR A 29 -4.34 4.68 25.29
N ARG A 30 -3.81 3.99 26.31
CA ARG A 30 -4.02 4.34 27.71
C ARG A 30 -3.44 5.72 28.08
N SER A 31 -2.42 6.20 27.36
CA SER A 31 -1.82 7.52 27.54
C SER A 31 -2.54 8.64 26.79
N GLY A 32 -3.54 8.33 25.96
CA GLY A 32 -4.16 9.30 25.05
C GLY A 32 -3.30 9.72 23.86
N LEU A 33 -2.04 9.27 23.80
CA LEU A 33 -1.14 9.51 22.67
C LEU A 33 -1.44 8.54 21.52
N PRO A 34 -1.07 8.87 20.28
CA PRO A 34 -1.19 7.95 19.17
C PRO A 34 -0.43 6.65 19.45
N GLN A 35 -1.05 5.51 19.16
CA GLN A 35 -0.43 4.21 19.34
C GLN A 35 0.82 4.07 18.47
N LEU A 36 1.90 3.48 19.00
CA LEU A 36 3.11 3.15 18.24
C LEU A 36 2.75 2.33 17.00
N GLY A 37 3.14 2.79 15.82
CA GLY A 37 2.84 2.15 14.55
C GLY A 37 3.77 0.97 14.27
N ALA A 38 3.52 0.25 13.18
CA ALA A 38 4.34 -0.88 12.78
C ALA A 38 5.79 -0.49 12.41
N ARG A 39 6.03 0.79 12.11
CA ARG A 39 7.37 1.31 11.74
C ARG A 39 8.33 1.41 12.91
N GLU A 40 7.83 1.57 14.13
CA GLU A 40 8.64 1.61 15.34
C GLU A 40 9.12 0.22 15.78
N PHE A 41 8.62 -0.84 15.14
CA PHE A 41 9.03 -2.22 15.38
C PHE A 41 10.18 -2.59 14.44
N HIS A 42 11.26 -3.08 15.03
CA HIS A 42 12.47 -3.41 14.29
C HIS A 42 12.38 -4.79 13.65
N TRP A 43 12.53 -4.85 12.33
CA TRP A 43 12.56 -6.09 11.57
C TRP A 43 13.99 -6.48 11.23
N ASP A 44 14.37 -7.68 11.60
CA ASP A 44 15.62 -8.30 11.16
C ASP A 44 15.33 -9.26 10.00
N ALA A 45 15.80 -8.90 8.81
CA ALA A 45 15.60 -9.71 7.60
C ALA A 45 16.44 -11.00 7.60
N THR A 46 17.55 -11.03 8.35
CA THR A 46 18.45 -12.17 8.41
C THR A 46 17.82 -13.33 9.21
N THR A 47 17.22 -12.98 10.34
CA THR A 47 16.60 -13.96 11.24
C THR A 47 15.08 -14.06 11.05
N ALA A 48 14.50 -13.26 10.16
CA ALA A 48 13.06 -13.11 9.94
C ALA A 48 12.29 -12.86 11.25
N SER A 49 12.87 -12.08 12.14
CA SER A 49 12.33 -11.79 13.48
C SER A 49 11.91 -10.32 13.62
N LEU A 50 10.92 -10.08 14.47
CA LEU A 50 10.42 -8.75 14.78
C LEU A 50 10.66 -8.45 16.25
N SER A 51 11.24 -7.26 16.55
CA SER A 51 11.44 -6.77 17.90
C SER A 51 10.57 -5.55 18.18
N CYS A 52 10.04 -5.43 19.39
CA CYS A 52 9.29 -4.25 19.80
C CYS A 52 10.21 -3.06 20.10
N PRO A 53 9.69 -1.82 20.20
CA PRO A 53 10.50 -0.63 20.49
C PRO A 53 11.26 -0.69 21.83
N ALA A 54 10.82 -1.53 22.77
CA ALA A 54 11.53 -1.79 24.03
C ALA A 54 12.62 -2.87 23.91
N GLY A 55 12.93 -3.35 22.69
CA GLY A 55 13.99 -4.32 22.43
C GLY A 55 13.62 -5.79 22.62
N HIS A 56 12.38 -6.11 22.98
CA HIS A 56 11.98 -7.51 23.18
C HIS A 56 11.54 -8.16 21.87
N GLY A 57 12.04 -9.37 21.60
CA GLY A 57 11.63 -10.18 20.44
C GLY A 57 10.15 -10.56 20.51
N MET A 58 9.46 -10.50 19.38
CA MET A 58 8.06 -10.89 19.26
C MET A 58 7.93 -12.27 18.63
N ARG A 59 6.95 -13.04 19.09
CA ARG A 59 6.68 -14.38 18.55
C ARG A 59 5.79 -14.28 17.33
N GLN A 60 6.18 -14.93 16.23
CA GLN A 60 5.31 -15.11 15.08
C GLN A 60 4.21 -16.13 15.42
N VAL A 61 2.95 -15.71 15.30
CA VAL A 61 1.79 -16.53 15.64
C VAL A 61 1.02 -17.04 14.44
N SER A 62 1.10 -16.33 13.32
CA SER A 62 0.49 -16.81 12.09
C SER A 62 1.22 -16.32 10.85
N ARG A 63 1.07 -17.11 9.77
CA ARG A 63 1.49 -16.78 8.41
C ARG A 63 0.32 -17.11 7.50
N SER A 64 -0.34 -16.09 6.96
CA SER A 64 -1.49 -16.25 6.08
C SER A 64 -1.14 -15.86 4.65
N LYS A 65 -1.74 -16.57 3.70
CA LYS A 65 -1.64 -16.27 2.28
C LYS A 65 -2.94 -15.61 1.84
N ASP A 66 -2.85 -14.37 1.34
CA ASP A 66 -3.99 -13.64 0.78
C ASP A 66 -3.95 -13.80 -0.75
N PRO A 67 -4.90 -14.54 -1.35
CA PRO A 67 -4.91 -14.79 -2.79
C PRO A 67 -5.15 -13.50 -3.57
N ARG A 68 -4.50 -13.39 -4.70
CA ARG A 68 -4.67 -12.33 -5.69
C ARG A 68 -5.13 -12.92 -7.01
N SER A 69 -5.51 -12.06 -7.95
CA SER A 69 -5.69 -12.48 -9.34
C SER A 69 -4.42 -13.19 -9.85
N ASP A 70 -4.53 -14.03 -10.84
CA ASP A 70 -3.42 -14.76 -11.46
C ASP A 70 -2.76 -15.84 -10.61
N ASN A 71 -3.51 -16.43 -9.68
CA ASN A 71 -3.02 -17.50 -8.81
C ASN A 71 -1.80 -17.12 -7.95
N ARG A 72 -1.54 -15.82 -7.79
CA ARG A 72 -0.51 -15.26 -6.90
C ARG A 72 -1.08 -14.96 -5.52
N TYR A 73 -0.21 -14.82 -4.53
CA TYR A 73 -0.63 -14.50 -3.17
C TYR A 73 0.34 -13.52 -2.51
N VAL A 74 -0.19 -12.77 -1.56
CA VAL A 74 0.57 -11.93 -0.65
C VAL A 74 0.60 -12.60 0.71
N VAL A 75 1.79 -12.70 1.30
CA VAL A 75 1.97 -13.32 2.63
C VAL A 75 1.93 -12.25 3.69
N GLU A 76 1.02 -12.41 4.65
CA GLU A 76 0.95 -11.61 5.87
C GLU A 76 1.48 -12.43 7.05
N LEU A 77 2.41 -11.84 7.79
CA LEU A 77 2.96 -12.35 9.03
C LEU A 77 2.32 -11.60 10.19
N ARG A 78 1.92 -12.34 11.22
CA ARG A 78 1.39 -11.77 12.46
C ARG A 78 2.29 -12.13 13.61
N PHE A 79 2.70 -11.10 14.35
CA PHE A 79 3.56 -11.21 15.52
C PHE A 79 2.81 -10.76 16.76
N GLU A 80 3.06 -11.43 17.88
CA GLU A 80 2.50 -11.08 19.17
C GLU A 80 3.59 -11.06 20.25
N GLN A 81 3.43 -10.14 21.21
CA GLN A 81 4.26 -10.10 22.40
C GLN A 81 3.55 -10.81 23.57
N ASN A 82 4.31 -11.30 24.54
CA ASN A 82 3.75 -11.88 25.74
C ASN A 82 3.09 -10.83 26.65
N GLU A 83 2.00 -11.19 27.30
CA GLU A 83 1.27 -10.30 28.19
C GLU A 83 2.13 -9.86 29.39
N SER A 84 2.89 -10.80 29.96
CA SER A 84 3.81 -10.51 31.08
C SER A 84 4.89 -9.48 30.71
N THR A 85 5.47 -9.58 29.52
CA THR A 85 6.46 -8.62 28.99
C THR A 85 5.82 -7.25 28.77
N CYS A 86 4.60 -7.22 28.20
CA CYS A 86 3.89 -5.96 27.95
C CYS A 86 3.44 -5.27 29.23
N SER A 87 3.04 -5.99 30.26
CA SER A 87 2.56 -5.43 31.53
C SER A 87 3.66 -4.71 32.31
N GLN A 88 4.90 -5.13 32.18
CA GLN A 88 6.09 -4.55 32.83
C GLN A 88 6.84 -3.54 31.94
N CYS A 89 6.35 -3.30 30.72
CA CYS A 89 7.03 -2.47 29.74
C CYS A 89 6.79 -0.97 30.02
N PRO A 90 7.82 -0.11 30.06
CA PRO A 90 7.67 1.32 30.27
C PRO A 90 6.87 2.00 29.12
N LEU A 91 6.86 1.39 27.94
CA LEU A 91 6.13 1.90 26.77
C LEU A 91 4.68 1.36 26.69
N ALA A 92 4.23 0.56 27.66
CA ALA A 92 2.93 -0.10 27.60
C ALA A 92 1.77 0.88 27.42
N SER A 93 1.81 2.03 28.11
CA SER A 93 0.77 3.07 28.04
C SER A 93 0.58 3.66 26.64
N GLN A 94 1.64 3.76 25.84
CA GLN A 94 1.61 4.26 24.46
C GLN A 94 1.54 3.14 23.42
N CYS A 95 2.01 1.94 23.77
CA CYS A 95 2.07 0.80 22.84
C CYS A 95 0.77 0.01 22.78
N LEU A 96 0.06 -0.13 23.91
CA LEU A 96 -1.17 -0.91 24.01
C LEU A 96 -2.41 -0.03 23.84
N SER A 97 -3.42 -0.55 23.16
CA SER A 97 -4.76 0.04 23.22
C SER A 97 -5.39 -0.17 24.60
N ILE A 98 -6.43 0.58 24.89
CA ILE A 98 -7.11 0.56 26.21
C ILE A 98 -7.51 -0.86 26.61
N GLU A 99 -8.04 -1.62 25.68
CA GLU A 99 -8.57 -2.97 25.93
C GLU A 99 -7.53 -4.09 25.78
N SER A 100 -6.37 -3.79 25.19
CA SER A 100 -5.39 -4.84 24.86
C SER A 100 -4.41 -5.08 26.02
N LYS A 101 -4.18 -6.34 26.32
CA LYS A 101 -3.16 -6.77 27.30
C LYS A 101 -1.79 -7.06 26.66
N ARG A 102 -1.75 -7.27 25.35
CA ARG A 102 -0.54 -7.57 24.58
C ARG A 102 -0.54 -6.84 23.25
N ARG A 103 0.63 -6.61 22.71
CA ARG A 103 0.79 -6.00 21.38
C ARG A 103 0.79 -7.07 20.29
N THR A 104 -0.02 -6.81 19.26
CA THR A 104 -0.02 -7.57 18.00
C THR A 104 0.40 -6.65 16.87
N VAL A 105 1.28 -7.14 15.99
CA VAL A 105 1.74 -6.42 14.79
C VAL A 105 1.57 -7.32 13.58
N ARG A 106 1.05 -6.75 12.51
CA ARG A 106 0.96 -7.40 11.20
C ARG A 106 1.98 -6.80 10.26
N ARG A 107 2.63 -7.65 9.48
CA ARG A 107 3.64 -7.26 8.51
C ARG A 107 3.49 -8.12 7.25
N LEU A 108 3.69 -7.53 6.10
CA LEU A 108 3.83 -8.30 4.87
C LEU A 108 5.24 -8.89 4.80
N GLU A 109 5.38 -10.11 4.30
CA GLU A 109 6.67 -10.80 4.18
C GLU A 109 7.70 -9.97 3.40
N LYS A 110 7.24 -9.26 2.37
CA LYS A 110 8.08 -8.37 1.54
C LYS A 110 7.76 -6.89 1.77
N GLN A 111 7.57 -6.50 3.03
CA GLN A 111 7.25 -5.12 3.41
C GLN A 111 8.32 -4.12 2.98
N GLU A 112 9.58 -4.57 2.85
CA GLU A 112 10.71 -3.75 2.41
C GLU A 112 10.47 -3.13 1.04
N LEU A 113 9.89 -3.88 0.10
CA LEU A 113 9.56 -3.37 -1.24
C LEU A 113 8.61 -2.18 -1.17
N ILE A 114 7.62 -2.25 -0.27
CA ILE A 114 6.69 -1.14 -0.04
C ILE A 114 7.42 0.06 0.56
N THR A 115 8.27 -0.17 1.55
CA THR A 115 9.04 0.89 2.20
C THR A 115 9.98 1.58 1.22
N GLN A 116 10.69 0.82 0.39
CA GLN A 116 11.56 1.34 -0.67
C GLN A 116 10.75 2.14 -1.70
N GLN A 117 9.57 1.66 -2.10
CA GLN A 117 8.71 2.35 -3.05
C GLN A 117 8.18 3.68 -2.48
N ILE A 118 7.79 3.71 -1.20
CA ILE A 118 7.38 4.95 -0.52
C ILE A 118 8.54 5.95 -0.50
N ALA A 119 9.75 5.50 -0.12
CA ALA A 119 10.94 6.34 -0.11
C ALA A 119 11.27 6.87 -1.53
N LYS A 120 11.19 6.01 -2.55
CA LYS A 120 11.37 6.39 -3.96
C LYS A 120 10.37 7.45 -4.40
N MET A 121 9.10 7.31 -4.04
CA MET A 121 8.06 8.29 -4.38
C MET A 121 8.24 9.64 -3.68
N ALA A 122 8.96 9.70 -2.57
CA ALA A 122 9.31 10.93 -1.87
C ALA A 122 10.51 11.68 -2.50
N THR A 123 11.23 11.08 -3.45
CA THR A 123 12.34 11.73 -4.18
C THR A 123 11.81 12.78 -5.16
N ALA A 124 12.70 13.68 -5.62
CA ALA A 124 12.36 14.67 -6.65
C ALA A 124 11.82 14.01 -7.93
N ALA A 125 12.39 12.88 -8.35
CA ALA A 125 11.92 12.11 -9.50
C ALA A 125 10.51 11.54 -9.27
N GLY A 126 10.22 11.00 -8.08
CA GLY A 126 8.90 10.49 -7.72
C GLY A 126 7.83 11.58 -7.69
N LEU A 127 8.15 12.74 -7.13
CA LEU A 127 7.25 13.90 -7.10
C LEU A 127 6.98 14.43 -8.52
N SER A 128 8.02 14.57 -9.34
CA SER A 128 7.88 14.98 -10.75
C SER A 128 7.00 14.00 -11.54
N SER A 129 7.23 12.70 -11.40
CA SER A 129 6.43 11.66 -12.05
C SER A 129 4.96 11.71 -11.62
N SER A 130 4.69 11.97 -10.33
CA SER A 130 3.33 12.14 -9.81
C SER A 130 2.64 13.37 -10.40
N LEU A 131 3.35 14.48 -10.57
CA LEU A 131 2.83 15.70 -11.20
C LEU A 131 2.53 15.46 -12.69
N GLN A 132 3.44 14.84 -13.42
CA GLN A 132 3.26 14.50 -14.82
C GLN A 132 2.03 13.60 -15.03
N ARG A 133 1.86 12.61 -14.17
CA ARG A 133 0.68 11.74 -14.19
C ARG A 133 -0.62 12.54 -14.04
N LYS A 134 -0.69 13.46 -13.06
CA LYS A 134 -1.87 14.34 -12.88
C LYS A 134 -2.18 15.14 -14.11
N ILE A 135 -1.17 15.74 -14.73
CA ILE A 135 -1.34 16.59 -15.91
C ILE A 135 -1.72 15.77 -17.14
N GLN A 136 -1.01 14.65 -17.39
CA GLN A 136 -1.14 13.92 -18.66
C GLN A 136 -2.26 12.88 -18.63
N VAL A 137 -2.44 12.18 -17.53
CA VAL A 137 -3.38 11.06 -17.44
C VAL A 137 -4.70 11.46 -16.83
N GLU A 138 -4.70 12.07 -15.64
CA GLU A 138 -5.93 12.40 -14.92
C GLU A 138 -6.75 13.47 -15.63
N ARG A 139 -6.07 14.44 -16.28
CA ARG A 139 -6.75 15.45 -17.10
C ARG A 139 -7.50 14.83 -18.28
N ARG A 140 -6.92 13.84 -18.94
CA ARG A 140 -7.58 13.11 -20.03
C ARG A 140 -8.79 12.29 -19.57
N PHE A 141 -8.69 11.64 -18.43
CA PHE A 141 -9.84 10.97 -17.82
C PHE A 141 -10.93 11.95 -17.39
N ALA A 142 -10.56 13.09 -16.84
CA ALA A 142 -11.53 14.14 -16.48
C ALA A 142 -12.25 14.68 -17.71
N ASP A 143 -11.54 14.91 -18.83
CA ASP A 143 -12.14 15.31 -20.10
C ASP A 143 -13.11 14.25 -20.64
N SER A 144 -12.69 12.98 -20.65
CA SER A 144 -13.55 11.87 -21.06
C SER A 144 -14.84 11.81 -20.24
N LYS A 145 -14.74 11.92 -18.90
CA LYS A 145 -15.91 11.89 -18.02
C LYS A 145 -16.80 13.12 -18.15
N ARG A 146 -16.23 14.32 -18.21
CA ARG A 146 -16.96 15.58 -18.14
C ARG A 146 -17.55 15.98 -19.49
N ASN A 147 -16.80 15.79 -20.57
CA ASN A 147 -17.14 16.33 -21.89
C ASN A 147 -17.61 15.26 -22.89
N ARG A 148 -17.41 13.97 -22.59
CA ARG A 148 -17.69 12.86 -23.54
C ARG A 148 -18.60 11.77 -22.98
N GLY A 149 -19.30 12.05 -21.88
CA GLY A 149 -20.25 11.10 -21.30
C GLY A 149 -19.62 9.81 -20.72
N GLY A 150 -18.30 9.74 -20.53
CA GLY A 150 -17.58 8.56 -20.02
C GLY A 150 -17.79 8.30 -18.52
N THR A 151 -18.94 8.66 -17.97
CA THR A 151 -19.30 8.43 -16.55
C THR A 151 -19.93 7.07 -16.32
N ALA A 152 -20.49 6.44 -17.36
CA ALA A 152 -21.10 5.12 -17.32
C ALA A 152 -20.90 4.41 -18.65
N PHE A 153 -20.85 3.08 -18.61
CA PHE A 153 -20.83 2.25 -19.80
C PHE A 153 -22.25 1.86 -20.20
N HIS A 154 -22.54 1.85 -21.49
CA HIS A 154 -23.83 1.44 -22.05
C HIS A 154 -23.89 -0.09 -22.19
N GLY A 155 -22.73 -0.75 -22.33
CA GLY A 155 -22.61 -2.20 -22.41
C GLY A 155 -22.48 -2.88 -21.04
N ARG A 156 -23.10 -4.07 -20.87
CA ARG A 156 -23.04 -4.84 -19.61
C ARG A 156 -22.08 -6.01 -19.63
N SER A 157 -21.48 -6.36 -20.79
CA SER A 157 -20.49 -7.45 -20.90
C SER A 157 -19.08 -6.87 -20.98
N LEU A 158 -18.06 -7.64 -20.56
CA LEU A 158 -16.67 -7.22 -20.65
C LEU A 158 -16.26 -6.84 -22.07
N SER A 159 -16.70 -7.63 -23.09
CA SER A 159 -16.41 -7.35 -24.49
C SER A 159 -16.99 -6.01 -24.97
N ARG A 160 -18.23 -5.69 -24.58
CA ARG A 160 -18.87 -4.41 -24.92
C ARG A 160 -18.19 -3.24 -24.23
N VAL A 161 -17.88 -3.36 -22.92
CA VAL A 161 -17.15 -2.32 -22.17
C VAL A 161 -15.77 -2.09 -22.77
N THR A 162 -15.07 -3.16 -23.16
CA THR A 162 -13.75 -3.05 -23.82
C THR A 162 -13.85 -2.35 -25.16
N ALA A 163 -14.84 -2.67 -25.98
CA ALA A 163 -15.07 -2.02 -27.27
C ALA A 163 -15.43 -0.52 -27.10
N GLU A 164 -16.32 -0.20 -26.16
CA GLU A 164 -16.72 1.17 -25.85
C GLU A 164 -15.52 2.00 -25.36
N THR A 165 -14.72 1.45 -24.44
CA THR A 165 -13.47 2.09 -23.97
C THR A 165 -12.49 2.29 -25.12
N GLY A 166 -12.32 1.29 -26.00
CA GLY A 166 -11.46 1.38 -27.16
C GLY A 166 -11.86 2.51 -28.10
N LEU A 167 -13.14 2.64 -28.40
CA LEU A 167 -13.67 3.73 -29.24
C LEU A 167 -13.45 5.12 -28.60
N MET A 168 -13.65 5.24 -27.29
CA MET A 168 -13.36 6.49 -26.55
C MET A 168 -11.89 6.87 -26.67
N VAL A 169 -10.98 5.91 -26.50
CA VAL A 169 -9.53 6.14 -26.61
C VAL A 169 -9.14 6.55 -28.04
N VAL A 170 -9.67 5.88 -29.05
CA VAL A 170 -9.43 6.24 -30.46
C VAL A 170 -9.92 7.66 -30.76
N ALA A 171 -11.15 8.00 -30.37
CA ALA A 171 -11.69 9.34 -30.55
C ALA A 171 -10.85 10.42 -29.85
N GLN A 172 -10.38 10.14 -28.64
CA GLN A 172 -9.54 11.06 -27.88
C GLN A 172 -8.15 11.27 -28.52
N ASN A 173 -7.54 10.19 -29.02
CA ASN A 173 -6.25 10.27 -29.70
C ASN A 173 -6.35 10.98 -31.04
N SER A 174 -7.41 10.72 -31.83
CA SER A 174 -7.65 11.40 -33.10
C SER A 174 -7.76 12.92 -32.95
N LEU A 175 -8.46 13.38 -31.91
CA LEU A 175 -8.56 14.82 -31.62
C LEU A 175 -7.22 15.43 -31.18
N THR A 176 -6.40 14.67 -30.47
CA THR A 176 -5.06 15.14 -30.05
C THR A 176 -4.15 15.35 -31.26
N ILE A 177 -4.25 14.48 -32.28
CA ILE A 177 -3.48 14.58 -33.53
C ILE A 177 -3.97 15.76 -34.38
N TYR A 178 -5.26 16.08 -34.35
CA TYR A 178 -5.85 17.14 -35.17
C TYR A 178 -5.58 18.58 -34.65
N ILE A 179 -5.20 18.71 -33.38
CA ILE A 179 -4.95 20.00 -32.70
C ILE A 179 -3.45 20.38 -32.76
N ILE A 180 -2.56 19.49 -33.22
CA ILE A 180 -1.13 19.77 -33.44
C ILE A 180 -0.92 20.25 -34.88
#